data_b7263cd96329acd326f97e1505fe76b2
#
_entry.id   b7263cd96329acd326f97e1505fe76b2
#
_cell.length_a   1.000
_cell.length_b   1.000
_cell.length_c   1.000
_cell.angle_alpha   90.00
_cell.angle_beta   90.00
_cell.angle_gamma   90.00
#
_symmetry.space_group_name_H-M   'P 1'
#
loop_
_entity.id
_entity.type
_entity.pdbx_description
1 polymer ?
#
loop_
_entity_poly.entity_id
_entity_poly.type
_entity_poly.pdbx_seq_one_letter_code
_entity_poly.pdbx_strand_id
1 'polypeptide(L)'
;NLIRGAFEYQGQKCSAASRAYIPESLWSGLRDRLCSEVEAIRYGDITDFTNFMGAVIDKATFDKLKGYIAAARTDSGADVICGGTCDDRTGYFIAPTIIQAHDPRYTTMETELFGPVLTVHVYKDSDYAQTLELCDTTSPYALTGAIFGRDRKAINLAHNTLQHAAGNFYINDKPTGAVVGQQPFGGSRASGTND
;
A
#
# COMPACT_ATOMS: atom_id res chain seq x y z
N ASN A 1 -1.26 2.31 11.48
CA ASN A 1 -1.86 3.03 10.34
C ASN A 1 -1.58 2.35 8.99
N LEU A 2 -0.31 1.97 8.67
CA LEU A 2 0.02 1.37 7.37
C LEU A 2 -0.80 0.11 7.08
N ILE A 3 -0.89 -0.82 8.04
CA ILE A 3 -1.66 -2.07 7.90
C ILE A 3 -3.16 -1.78 7.61
N ARG A 4 -3.79 -0.91 8.39
CA ARG A 4 -5.17 -0.52 8.11
C ARG A 4 -5.32 0.14 6.76
N GLY A 5 -4.40 1.04 6.42
CA GLY A 5 -4.42 1.73 5.13
C GLY A 5 -4.28 0.79 3.94
N ALA A 6 -3.53 -0.31 4.08
CA ALA A 6 -3.29 -1.25 3.00
C ALA A 6 -4.35 -2.35 2.90
N PHE A 7 -4.86 -2.87 4.03
CA PHE A 7 -5.62 -4.13 4.04
C PHE A 7 -7.10 -3.99 4.43
N GLU A 8 -7.50 -2.85 5.01
CA GLU A 8 -8.90 -2.60 5.29
C GLU A 8 -9.73 -2.75 4.02
N TYR A 9 -10.86 -3.48 4.10
CA TYR A 9 -11.70 -3.81 2.95
C TYR A 9 -10.95 -4.55 1.82
N GLN A 10 -10.06 -5.50 2.18
CA GLN A 10 -9.22 -6.29 1.26
C GLN A 10 -8.30 -5.43 0.37
N GLY A 11 -7.96 -4.21 0.79
CA GLY A 11 -7.22 -3.26 -0.06
C GLY A 11 -7.99 -2.80 -1.31
N GLN A 12 -9.27 -3.10 -1.42
CA GLN A 12 -10.13 -2.76 -2.55
C GLN A 12 -10.75 -1.37 -2.37
N LYS A 13 -9.92 -0.40 -2.07
CA LYS A 13 -10.25 1.02 -1.98
C LYS A 13 -9.34 1.80 -2.91
N CYS A 14 -9.89 2.80 -3.60
CA CYS A 14 -9.10 3.74 -4.40
C CYS A 14 -8.05 4.49 -3.56
N SER A 15 -8.28 4.63 -2.26
CA SER A 15 -7.39 5.27 -1.29
C SER A 15 -6.51 4.29 -0.50
N ALA A 16 -6.55 2.99 -0.78
CA ALA A 16 -5.71 2.01 -0.08
C ALA A 16 -4.22 2.23 -0.38
N ALA A 17 -3.38 2.04 0.63
CA ALA A 17 -1.94 2.06 0.44
C ALA A 17 -1.50 0.84 -0.38
N SER A 18 -1.07 1.05 -1.61
CA SER A 18 -0.57 0.01 -2.51
C SER A 18 0.94 -0.16 -2.42
N ARG A 19 1.65 0.93 -2.05
CA ARG A 19 3.11 0.96 -1.92
C ARG A 19 3.56 1.81 -0.74
N ALA A 20 4.73 1.47 -0.22
CA ALA A 20 5.37 2.23 0.86
C ALA A 20 6.87 2.34 0.61
N TYR A 21 7.42 3.53 0.83
CA TYR A 21 8.86 3.79 0.82
C TYR A 21 9.30 3.94 2.27
N ILE A 22 10.25 3.11 2.71
CA ILE A 22 10.66 3.04 4.12
C ILE A 22 12.17 3.23 4.20
N PRO A 23 12.68 4.18 5.03
CA PRO A 23 14.11 4.35 5.20
C PRO A 23 14.74 3.13 5.87
N GLU A 24 15.95 2.79 5.45
CA GLU A 24 16.70 1.61 5.90
C GLU A 24 16.88 1.58 7.42
N SER A 25 17.13 2.74 8.04
CA SER A 25 17.30 2.85 9.49
C SER A 25 16.05 2.44 10.30
N LEU A 26 14.86 2.55 9.70
CA LEU A 26 13.61 2.13 10.34
C LEU A 26 13.22 0.69 9.99
N TRP A 27 13.67 0.21 8.83
CA TRP A 27 13.20 -1.06 8.30
C TRP A 27 13.57 -2.25 9.18
N SER A 28 14.79 -2.31 9.70
CA SER A 28 15.25 -3.41 10.56
C SER A 28 14.40 -3.60 11.82
N GLY A 29 13.91 -2.51 12.42
CA GLY A 29 13.04 -2.56 13.60
C GLY A 29 11.55 -2.69 13.28
N LEU A 30 11.15 -2.40 12.04
CA LEU A 30 9.74 -2.39 11.62
C LEU A 30 9.32 -3.70 10.96
N ARG A 31 10.20 -4.33 10.17
CA ARG A 31 9.90 -5.47 9.31
C ARG A 31 9.22 -6.61 10.04
N ASP A 32 9.85 -7.11 11.08
CA ASP A 32 9.36 -8.31 11.79
C ASP A 32 8.03 -8.02 12.50
N ARG A 33 7.90 -6.85 13.09
CA ARG A 33 6.65 -6.41 13.71
C ARG A 33 5.54 -6.25 12.68
N LEU A 34 5.84 -5.64 11.53
CA LEU A 34 4.89 -5.45 10.43
C LEU A 34 4.39 -6.80 9.91
N CYS A 35 5.30 -7.75 9.66
CA CYS A 35 4.95 -9.10 9.23
C CYS A 35 4.09 -9.83 10.28
N SER A 36 4.50 -9.80 11.54
CA SER A 36 3.74 -10.44 12.64
C SER A 36 2.32 -9.88 12.77
N GLU A 37 2.15 -8.55 12.71
CA GLU A 37 0.84 -7.91 12.76
C GLU A 37 -0.03 -8.25 11.53
N VAL A 38 0.58 -8.37 10.35
CA VAL A 38 -0.12 -8.75 9.10
C VAL A 38 -0.55 -10.21 9.12
N GLU A 39 0.31 -11.12 9.57
CA GLU A 39 0.00 -12.54 9.70
C GLU A 39 -1.08 -12.84 10.76
N ALA A 40 -1.21 -11.97 11.76
CA ALA A 40 -2.26 -12.05 12.77
C ALA A 40 -3.64 -11.57 12.27
N ILE A 41 -3.73 -10.98 11.07
CA ILE A 41 -5.00 -10.52 10.52
C ILE A 41 -5.90 -11.72 10.22
N ARG A 42 -7.07 -11.72 10.84
CA ARG A 42 -8.12 -12.70 10.54
C ARG A 42 -8.89 -12.27 9.29
N TYR A 43 -9.09 -13.20 8.40
CA TYR A 43 -9.91 -13.02 7.20
C TYR A 43 -10.77 -14.26 6.93
N GLY A 44 -11.94 -14.05 6.35
CA GLY A 44 -12.90 -15.13 6.14
C GLY A 44 -14.30 -14.62 5.83
N ASP A 45 -15.31 -15.35 6.25
CA ASP A 45 -16.72 -14.98 6.07
C ASP A 45 -17.00 -13.62 6.74
N ILE A 46 -17.59 -12.69 5.98
CA ILE A 46 -17.94 -11.34 6.43
C ILE A 46 -19.06 -11.29 7.46
N THR A 47 -19.82 -12.38 7.63
CA THR A 47 -20.84 -12.50 8.69
C THR A 47 -20.21 -12.73 10.06
N ASP A 48 -18.97 -13.22 10.12
CA ASP A 48 -18.16 -13.27 11.34
C ASP A 48 -17.41 -11.94 11.53
N PHE A 49 -17.94 -11.05 12.37
CA PHE A 49 -17.37 -9.75 12.66
C PHE A 49 -16.00 -9.79 13.38
N THR A 50 -15.48 -10.96 13.71
CA THR A 50 -14.09 -11.10 14.17
C THR A 50 -13.08 -11.09 13.02
N ASN A 51 -13.52 -11.27 11.78
CA ASN A 51 -12.69 -11.14 10.60
C ASN A 51 -12.50 -9.66 10.24
N PHE A 52 -11.25 -9.29 10.01
CA PHE A 52 -10.88 -7.94 9.60
C PHE A 52 -11.21 -7.66 8.13
N MET A 53 -11.12 -8.70 7.29
CA MET A 53 -11.37 -8.61 5.85
C MET A 53 -11.99 -9.90 5.31
N GLY A 54 -12.66 -9.80 4.17
CA GLY A 54 -13.30 -10.90 3.45
C GLY A 54 -12.56 -11.34 2.19
N ALA A 55 -13.31 -11.96 1.28
CA ALA A 55 -12.83 -12.34 -0.04
C ALA A 55 -12.67 -11.13 -0.97
N VAL A 56 -11.81 -11.23 -1.98
CA VAL A 56 -11.78 -10.26 -3.08
C VAL A 56 -13.02 -10.41 -3.97
N ILE A 57 -13.32 -9.38 -4.75
CA ILE A 57 -14.64 -9.20 -5.38
C ILE A 57 -15.04 -10.32 -6.34
N ASP A 58 -14.10 -10.85 -7.12
CA ASP A 58 -14.40 -11.86 -8.13
C ASP A 58 -13.18 -12.73 -8.47
N LYS A 59 -13.44 -13.75 -9.31
CA LYS A 59 -12.41 -14.68 -9.78
C LYS A 59 -11.31 -14.00 -10.61
N ALA A 60 -11.67 -13.04 -11.44
CA ALA A 60 -10.70 -12.35 -12.29
C ALA A 60 -9.68 -11.58 -11.44
N THR A 61 -10.16 -10.89 -10.40
CA THR A 61 -9.32 -10.21 -9.42
C THR A 61 -8.46 -11.20 -8.64
N PHE A 62 -9.05 -12.32 -8.19
CA PHE A 62 -8.31 -13.37 -7.49
C PHE A 62 -7.17 -13.92 -8.35
N ASP A 63 -7.46 -14.33 -9.59
CA ASP A 63 -6.46 -14.90 -10.51
C ASP A 63 -5.35 -13.88 -10.83
N LYS A 64 -5.71 -12.62 -11.06
CA LYS A 64 -4.75 -11.53 -11.27
C LYS A 64 -3.80 -11.39 -10.08
N LEU A 65 -4.32 -11.24 -8.88
CA LEU A 65 -3.52 -11.05 -7.66
C LEU A 65 -2.65 -12.27 -7.35
N LYS A 66 -3.21 -13.47 -7.47
CA LYS A 66 -2.47 -14.73 -7.35
C LYS A 66 -1.29 -14.80 -8.32
N GLY A 67 -1.49 -14.34 -9.56
CA GLY A 67 -0.43 -14.26 -10.58
C GLY A 67 0.71 -13.32 -10.16
N TYR A 68 0.40 -12.12 -9.67
CA TYR A 68 1.42 -11.18 -9.19
C TYR A 68 2.19 -11.70 -7.97
N ILE A 69 1.50 -12.32 -7.02
CA ILE A 69 2.14 -12.93 -5.84
C ILE A 69 3.04 -14.09 -6.24
N ALA A 70 2.59 -14.96 -7.17
CA ALA A 70 3.38 -16.07 -7.66
C ALA A 70 4.63 -15.57 -8.43
N ALA A 71 4.49 -14.55 -9.25
CA ALA A 71 5.62 -13.94 -9.95
C ALA A 71 6.64 -13.37 -8.96
N ALA A 72 6.20 -12.61 -7.95
CA ALA A 72 7.08 -12.04 -6.94
C ALA A 72 7.83 -13.09 -6.10
N ARG A 73 7.30 -14.31 -5.96
CA ARG A 73 7.98 -15.41 -5.25
C ARG A 73 9.15 -16.03 -6.02
N THR A 74 9.17 -15.86 -7.33
CA THR A 74 10.19 -16.48 -8.21
C THR A 74 11.13 -15.46 -8.85
N ASP A 75 10.80 -14.18 -8.73
CA ASP A 75 11.58 -13.09 -9.28
C ASP A 75 12.66 -12.65 -8.29
N SER A 76 13.91 -12.55 -8.74
CA SER A 76 15.02 -12.05 -7.92
C SER A 76 14.93 -10.57 -7.58
N GLY A 77 14.02 -9.82 -8.21
CA GLY A 77 13.78 -8.40 -7.96
C GLY A 77 12.86 -8.12 -6.76
N ALA A 78 12.27 -9.16 -6.14
CA ALA A 78 11.36 -8.99 -5.01
C ALA A 78 11.32 -10.22 -4.09
N ASP A 79 10.88 -10.00 -2.85
CA ASP A 79 10.60 -11.04 -1.85
C ASP A 79 9.16 -10.93 -1.35
N VAL A 80 8.42 -12.03 -1.31
CA VAL A 80 7.17 -12.09 -0.53
C VAL A 80 7.54 -12.35 0.91
N ILE A 81 7.56 -11.31 1.74
CA ILE A 81 8.09 -11.37 3.12
C ILE A 81 7.06 -11.84 4.15
N CYS A 82 5.77 -11.75 3.87
CA CYS A 82 4.69 -12.37 4.65
C CYS A 82 3.42 -12.52 3.81
N GLY A 83 2.50 -13.40 4.24
CA GLY A 83 1.26 -13.68 3.54
C GLY A 83 1.44 -14.53 2.27
N GLY A 84 0.75 -14.14 1.21
CA GLY A 84 0.86 -14.78 -0.11
C GLY A 84 0.04 -16.05 -0.29
N THR A 85 -0.78 -16.46 0.69
CA THR A 85 -1.69 -17.60 0.55
C THR A 85 -2.93 -17.17 -0.22
N CYS A 86 -3.31 -17.97 -1.22
CA CYS A 86 -4.52 -17.78 -2.02
C CYS A 86 -5.37 -19.05 -1.95
N ASP A 87 -6.66 -18.93 -1.59
CA ASP A 87 -7.59 -20.05 -1.44
C ASP A 87 -8.94 -19.72 -2.07
N ASP A 88 -9.35 -20.49 -3.09
CA ASP A 88 -10.62 -20.33 -3.81
C ASP A 88 -11.62 -21.48 -3.57
N ARG A 89 -11.39 -22.34 -2.58
CA ARG A 89 -12.25 -23.50 -2.30
C ARG A 89 -13.62 -23.11 -1.76
N THR A 90 -13.70 -22.04 -0.98
CA THR A 90 -14.95 -21.55 -0.37
C THR A 90 -15.27 -20.11 -0.70
N GLY A 91 -14.33 -19.39 -1.30
CA GLY A 91 -14.41 -17.99 -1.69
C GLY A 91 -13.05 -17.50 -2.18
N TYR A 92 -13.00 -16.36 -2.81
CA TYR A 92 -11.76 -15.82 -3.40
C TYR A 92 -10.90 -15.15 -2.33
N PHE A 93 -10.35 -15.95 -1.41
CA PHE A 93 -9.57 -15.46 -0.28
C PHE A 93 -8.08 -15.32 -0.63
N ILE A 94 -7.54 -14.15 -0.35
CA ILE A 94 -6.10 -13.84 -0.45
C ILE A 94 -5.65 -13.32 0.91
N ALA A 95 -4.66 -13.97 1.50
CA ALA A 95 -4.05 -13.48 2.73
C ALA A 95 -3.44 -12.09 2.52
N PRO A 96 -3.53 -11.19 3.50
CA PRO A 96 -2.81 -9.94 3.46
C PRO A 96 -1.33 -10.20 3.18
N THR A 97 -0.78 -9.56 2.16
CA THR A 97 0.53 -9.90 1.60
C THR A 97 1.43 -8.67 1.55
N ILE A 98 2.67 -8.81 1.99
CA ILE A 98 3.70 -7.80 1.79
C ILE A 98 4.78 -8.33 0.86
N ILE A 99 5.07 -7.55 -0.17
CA ILE A 99 6.16 -7.77 -1.11
C ILE A 99 7.21 -6.70 -0.84
N GLN A 100 8.45 -7.10 -0.58
CA GLN A 100 9.59 -6.19 -0.54
C GLN A 100 10.23 -6.15 -1.94
N ALA A 101 10.15 -5.02 -2.61
CA ALA A 101 10.76 -4.80 -3.91
C ALA A 101 12.19 -4.25 -3.75
N HIS A 102 13.15 -4.85 -4.44
CA HIS A 102 14.55 -4.38 -4.47
C HIS A 102 14.70 -3.21 -5.45
N ASP A 103 13.98 -3.25 -6.57
CA ASP A 103 13.88 -2.15 -7.51
C ASP A 103 12.67 -1.26 -7.17
N PRO A 104 12.85 0.06 -6.99
CA PRO A 104 11.74 0.97 -6.73
C PRO A 104 10.72 1.07 -7.88
N ARG A 105 11.08 0.60 -9.07
CA ARG A 105 10.22 0.50 -10.25
C ARG A 105 9.71 -0.91 -10.52
N TYR A 106 9.80 -1.79 -9.52
CA TYR A 106 9.24 -3.13 -9.62
C TYR A 106 7.75 -3.07 -9.99
N THR A 107 7.28 -4.03 -10.77
CA THR A 107 5.93 -4.00 -11.36
C THR A 107 4.81 -3.78 -10.35
N THR A 108 4.93 -4.32 -9.11
CA THR A 108 3.92 -4.11 -8.06
C THR A 108 4.05 -2.78 -7.31
N MET A 109 5.14 -2.02 -7.54
CA MET A 109 5.25 -0.62 -7.13
C MET A 109 4.52 0.32 -8.10
N GLU A 110 4.49 0.01 -9.40
CA GLU A 110 3.93 0.87 -10.44
C GLU A 110 2.47 0.53 -10.78
N THR A 111 2.12 -0.77 -10.71
CA THR A 111 0.79 -1.26 -11.11
C THR A 111 -0.20 -1.20 -9.95
N GLU A 112 -1.39 -0.64 -10.19
CA GLU A 112 -2.50 -0.69 -9.25
C GLU A 112 -3.11 -2.10 -9.23
N LEU A 113 -2.85 -2.85 -8.17
CA LEU A 113 -3.35 -4.23 -8.02
C LEU A 113 -4.80 -4.28 -7.55
N PHE A 114 -5.22 -3.36 -6.72
CA PHE A 114 -6.55 -3.24 -6.13
C PHE A 114 -6.95 -4.48 -5.32
N GLY A 115 -6.10 -4.84 -4.38
CA GLY A 115 -6.26 -6.04 -3.54
C GLY A 115 -5.36 -6.00 -2.30
N PRO A 116 -5.36 -7.07 -1.48
CA PRO A 116 -4.65 -7.10 -0.20
C PRO A 116 -3.14 -7.35 -0.38
N VAL A 117 -2.50 -6.52 -1.18
CA VAL A 117 -1.06 -6.58 -1.48
C VAL A 117 -0.45 -5.19 -1.26
N LEU A 118 0.50 -5.11 -0.34
CA LEU A 118 1.32 -3.93 -0.10
C LEU A 118 2.74 -4.20 -0.61
N THR A 119 3.26 -3.32 -1.46
CA THR A 119 4.66 -3.40 -1.88
C THR A 119 5.50 -2.38 -1.14
N VAL A 120 6.62 -2.81 -0.56
CA VAL A 120 7.55 -1.99 0.20
C VAL A 120 8.86 -1.87 -0.58
N HIS A 121 9.36 -0.65 -0.76
CA HIS A 121 10.72 -0.38 -1.18
C HIS A 121 11.50 0.27 -0.04
N VAL A 122 12.67 -0.30 0.27
CA VAL A 122 13.55 0.20 1.34
C VAL A 122 14.64 1.05 0.69
N TYR A 123 14.75 2.29 1.14
CA TYR A 123 15.72 3.24 0.59
C TYR A 123 16.76 3.66 1.64
N LYS A 124 17.94 4.10 1.21
CA LYS A 124 18.98 4.63 2.11
C LYS A 124 18.55 5.98 2.68
N ASP A 125 18.79 6.22 3.94
CA ASP A 125 18.41 7.47 4.62
C ASP A 125 18.97 8.72 3.93
N SER A 126 20.16 8.62 3.29
CA SER A 126 20.75 9.69 2.47
C SER A 126 19.93 10.08 1.25
N ASP A 127 19.09 9.15 0.75
CA ASP A 127 18.41 9.27 -0.53
C ASP A 127 16.96 9.77 -0.40
N TYR A 128 16.63 10.38 0.76
CA TYR A 128 15.26 10.83 1.07
C TYR A 128 14.69 11.76 -0.01
N ALA A 129 15.44 12.79 -0.44
CA ALA A 129 14.96 13.73 -1.44
C ALA A 129 14.71 13.04 -2.81
N GLN A 130 15.64 12.19 -3.24
CA GLN A 130 15.51 11.41 -4.48
C GLN A 130 14.34 10.41 -4.40
N THR A 131 14.11 9.84 -3.22
CA THR A 131 12.96 8.93 -3.01
C THR A 131 11.63 9.65 -3.08
N LEU A 132 11.55 10.92 -2.65
CA LEU A 132 10.35 11.73 -2.83
C LEU A 132 10.05 12.00 -4.31
N GLU A 133 11.07 12.34 -5.10
CA GLU A 133 10.94 12.54 -6.56
C GLU A 133 10.52 11.23 -7.25
N LEU A 134 11.10 10.12 -6.83
CA LEU A 134 10.72 8.79 -7.30
C LEU A 134 9.25 8.49 -6.97
N CYS A 135 8.83 8.71 -5.72
CA CYS A 135 7.44 8.50 -5.27
C CYS A 135 6.46 9.34 -6.12
N ASP A 136 6.82 10.59 -6.43
CA ASP A 136 6.02 11.49 -7.26
C ASP A 136 5.80 10.95 -8.68
N THR A 137 6.79 10.23 -9.23
CA THR A 137 6.80 9.78 -10.63
C THR A 137 6.48 8.29 -10.83
N THR A 138 6.29 7.52 -9.76
CA THR A 138 6.12 6.05 -9.85
C THR A 138 4.80 5.64 -10.50
N SER A 139 3.75 6.44 -10.35
CA SER A 139 2.41 6.10 -10.87
C SER A 139 1.75 7.31 -11.50
N PRO A 140 0.93 7.13 -12.54
CA PRO A 140 0.11 8.20 -13.09
C PRO A 140 -1.05 8.61 -12.13
N TYR A 141 -1.38 7.77 -11.14
CA TYR A 141 -2.44 8.05 -10.18
C TYR A 141 -1.94 8.90 -9.01
N ALA A 142 -2.79 9.79 -8.54
CA ALA A 142 -2.48 10.74 -7.48
C ALA A 142 -3.74 11.06 -6.63
N LEU A 143 -4.41 10.01 -6.13
CA LEU A 143 -5.63 10.20 -5.35
C LEU A 143 -5.32 10.52 -3.89
N THR A 144 -4.63 9.64 -3.19
CA THR A 144 -4.28 9.83 -1.79
C THR A 144 -2.84 9.42 -1.52
N GLY A 145 -2.26 10.05 -0.51
CA GLY A 145 -0.94 9.71 -0.02
C GLY A 145 -0.78 10.09 1.45
N ALA A 146 0.17 9.47 2.12
CA ALA A 146 0.49 9.78 3.51
C ALA A 146 2.00 9.77 3.76
N ILE A 147 2.45 10.64 4.65
CA ILE A 147 3.80 10.60 5.19
C ILE A 147 3.78 10.44 6.70
N PHE A 148 4.77 9.76 7.22
CA PHE A 148 4.98 9.58 8.65
C PHE A 148 6.34 10.18 9.03
N GLY A 149 6.36 11.11 9.98
CA GLY A 149 7.58 11.76 10.39
C GLY A 149 7.38 12.68 11.59
N ARG A 150 8.49 13.04 12.25
CA ARG A 150 8.52 14.00 13.36
C ARG A 150 9.33 15.26 13.01
N ASP A 151 10.28 15.14 12.08
CA ASP A 151 11.10 16.28 11.64
C ASP A 151 10.27 17.19 10.71
N ARG A 152 10.05 18.42 11.14
CA ARG A 152 9.29 19.41 10.37
C ARG A 152 9.93 19.75 9.03
N LYS A 153 11.25 19.73 8.93
CA LYS A 153 11.95 20.03 7.67
C LYS A 153 11.71 18.91 6.66
N ALA A 154 11.83 17.64 7.11
CA ALA A 154 11.53 16.50 6.28
C ALA A 154 10.06 16.46 5.83
N ILE A 155 9.12 16.75 6.74
CA ILE A 155 7.69 16.84 6.43
C ILE A 155 7.43 17.95 5.38
N ASN A 156 8.00 19.13 5.56
CA ASN A 156 7.82 20.23 4.62
C ASN A 156 8.42 19.92 3.24
N LEU A 157 9.59 19.27 3.20
CA LEU A 157 10.19 18.83 1.95
C LEU A 157 9.26 17.84 1.23
N ALA A 158 8.76 16.81 1.94
CA ALA A 158 7.83 15.85 1.37
C ALA A 158 6.54 16.51 0.88
N HIS A 159 5.95 17.41 1.68
CA HIS A 159 4.73 18.12 1.28
C HIS A 159 4.93 18.93 0.00
N ASN A 160 6.04 19.66 -0.10
CA ASN A 160 6.33 20.48 -1.28
C ASN A 160 6.62 19.64 -2.53
N THR A 161 7.34 18.51 -2.38
CA THR A 161 7.67 17.63 -3.50
C THR A 161 6.43 16.85 -3.97
N LEU A 162 5.60 16.38 -3.03
CA LEU A 162 4.47 15.49 -3.32
C LEU A 162 3.11 16.21 -3.43
N GLN A 163 3.07 17.54 -3.48
CA GLN A 163 1.84 18.33 -3.50
C GLN A 163 0.88 17.96 -4.65
N HIS A 164 1.40 17.42 -5.75
CA HIS A 164 0.62 16.95 -6.90
C HIS A 164 0.59 15.42 -7.04
N ALA A 165 1.17 14.70 -6.08
CA ALA A 165 1.17 13.23 -6.03
C ALA A 165 -0.02 12.66 -5.23
N ALA A 166 -0.85 13.53 -4.61
CA ALA A 166 -2.03 13.12 -3.86
C ALA A 166 -3.03 14.28 -3.79
N GLY A 167 -4.26 14.05 -4.16
CA GLY A 167 -5.35 15.02 -3.96
C GLY A 167 -5.72 15.17 -2.49
N ASN A 168 -5.71 14.07 -1.73
CA ASN A 168 -5.79 14.07 -0.27
C ASN A 168 -4.45 13.60 0.32
N PHE A 169 -3.75 14.51 0.97
CA PHE A 169 -2.43 14.29 1.54
C PHE A 169 -2.49 14.27 3.08
N TYR A 170 -2.02 13.19 3.69
CA TYR A 170 -2.09 12.97 5.14
C TYR A 170 -0.71 13.01 5.78
N ILE A 171 -0.63 13.58 6.99
CA ILE A 171 0.58 13.62 7.80
C ILE A 171 0.32 12.83 9.08
N ASN A 172 1.10 11.76 9.31
CA ASN A 172 0.98 10.88 10.48
C ASN A 172 -0.38 10.18 10.61
N ASP A 173 -1.10 10.02 9.49
CA ASP A 173 -2.32 9.24 9.42
C ASP A 173 -2.33 8.35 8.18
N LYS A 174 -3.28 7.40 8.11
CA LYS A 174 -3.44 6.52 6.97
C LYS A 174 -4.00 7.26 5.74
N PRO A 175 -3.68 6.85 4.50
CA PRO A 175 -4.19 7.52 3.29
C PRO A 175 -5.70 7.33 3.06
N THR A 176 -6.35 6.46 3.84
CA THR A 176 -7.80 6.19 3.78
C THR A 176 -8.59 6.99 4.82
N GLY A 177 -8.08 8.15 5.25
CA GLY A 177 -8.64 8.94 6.36
C GLY A 177 -9.85 9.81 6.00
N ALA A 178 -10.22 9.93 4.72
CA ALA A 178 -11.34 10.78 4.30
C ALA A 178 -12.67 10.32 4.88
N VAL A 179 -13.43 11.29 5.43
CA VAL A 179 -14.76 11.07 5.96
C VAL A 179 -15.76 11.83 5.10
N VAL A 180 -16.78 11.13 4.59
CA VAL A 180 -17.80 11.69 3.70
C VAL A 180 -18.48 12.90 4.37
N GLY A 181 -18.57 14.01 3.63
CA GLY A 181 -19.21 15.24 4.10
C GLY A 181 -18.37 16.10 5.06
N GLN A 182 -17.18 15.66 5.46
CA GLN A 182 -16.31 16.44 6.35
C GLN A 182 -15.13 17.09 5.64
N GLN A 183 -14.72 16.55 4.49
CA GLN A 183 -13.62 17.10 3.69
C GLN A 183 -13.84 16.83 2.21
N PRO A 184 -13.30 17.65 1.31
CA PRO A 184 -13.26 17.34 -0.11
C PRO A 184 -12.46 16.05 -0.34
N PHE A 185 -12.90 15.26 -1.32
CA PHE A 185 -12.21 14.05 -1.71
C PHE A 185 -12.09 13.97 -3.22
N GLY A 186 -10.86 13.89 -3.71
CA GLY A 186 -10.58 13.80 -5.13
C GLY A 186 -9.07 13.70 -5.36
N GLY A 187 -8.71 13.49 -6.60
CA GLY A 187 -7.35 13.23 -7.01
C GLY A 187 -6.71 14.36 -7.79
N SER A 188 -5.51 14.07 -8.24
CA SER A 188 -4.77 14.81 -9.22
C SER A 188 -4.36 13.86 -10.34
N ARG A 189 -3.84 14.37 -11.44
CA ARG A 189 -3.36 13.58 -12.58
C ARG A 189 -4.45 12.62 -13.10
N ALA A 190 -4.12 11.32 -13.30
CA ALA A 190 -5.06 10.31 -13.79
C ALA A 190 -6.14 9.89 -12.77
N SER A 191 -6.07 10.37 -11.52
CA SER A 191 -7.07 10.09 -10.49
C SER A 191 -8.25 11.06 -10.49
N GLY A 192 -8.34 11.96 -11.46
CA GLY A 192 -9.40 12.95 -11.54
C GLY A 192 -9.12 14.22 -10.74
N THR A 193 -10.14 15.01 -10.48
CA THR A 193 -10.06 16.31 -9.81
C THR A 193 -10.94 16.36 -8.56
N ASN A 194 -10.84 17.45 -7.80
CA ASN A 194 -11.71 17.76 -6.67
C ASN A 194 -12.94 18.61 -7.06
N ASP A 195 -13.18 18.80 -8.34
CA ASP A 195 -14.29 19.62 -8.87
C ASP A 195 -15.64 18.96 -8.74
#